data_5b429503d9c1eefa4b31e79aa00e5ab2
#
_entry.id   5b429503d9c1eefa4b31e79aa00e5ab2
#
_cell.length_a   1.000
_cell.length_b   1.000
_cell.length_c   1.000
_cell.angle_alpha   90.00
_cell.angle_beta   90.00
_cell.angle_gamma   90.00
#
_symmetry.space_group_name_H-M   'P 1'
#
loop_
_entity.id
_entity.type
_entity.pdbx_description
1 polymer ?
#
loop_
_entity_poly.entity_id
_entity_poly.type
_entity_poly.pdbx_seq_one_letter_code
_entity_poly.pdbx_strand_id
1 'polypeptide(L)'
;MRHLCQLFDVHPSGYYAWRSCAKSKRQRDNERLTGQLKQCGLESGGVYGYRKLHRDLRDLGEQCGINRVHRLMQRAGLRAQVGYRKPRAPSGEQHVVTPNRLERQFDPLAPNTA
;
A
#
# COMPACT_ATOMS: atom_id res chain seq x y z
N MET A 1 -35.82 -12.24 -22.48
CA MET A 1 -34.45 -11.69 -22.56
C MET A 1 -34.17 -10.85 -23.81
N ARG A 2 -34.60 -11.30 -25.04
CA ARG A 2 -34.38 -10.51 -26.26
C ARG A 2 -35.03 -9.12 -26.22
N HIS A 3 -36.25 -9.00 -25.70
CA HIS A 3 -36.94 -7.71 -25.54
C HIS A 3 -36.20 -6.74 -24.57
N LEU A 4 -35.60 -7.24 -23.50
CA LEU A 4 -34.80 -6.42 -22.59
C LEU A 4 -33.51 -5.92 -23.26
N CYS A 5 -32.89 -6.76 -24.09
CA CYS A 5 -31.70 -6.35 -24.85
C CYS A 5 -32.04 -5.23 -25.84
N GLN A 6 -33.21 -5.29 -26.49
CA GLN A 6 -33.69 -4.23 -27.37
C GLN A 6 -33.99 -2.93 -26.62
N LEU A 7 -34.62 -3.01 -25.44
CA LEU A 7 -34.91 -1.84 -24.60
C LEU A 7 -33.64 -1.11 -24.15
N PHE A 8 -32.55 -1.85 -23.89
CA PHE A 8 -31.26 -1.30 -23.44
C PHE A 8 -30.24 -1.08 -24.56
N ASP A 9 -30.68 -1.23 -25.83
CA ASP A 9 -29.82 -1.12 -27.01
C ASP A 9 -28.54 -1.97 -26.95
N VAL A 10 -28.65 -3.19 -26.39
CA VAL A 10 -27.55 -4.15 -26.24
C VAL A 10 -27.83 -5.36 -27.14
N HIS A 11 -26.82 -5.72 -27.94
CA HIS A 11 -26.97 -6.91 -28.79
C HIS A 11 -27.05 -8.20 -27.93
N PRO A 12 -28.00 -9.11 -28.18
CA PRO A 12 -28.18 -10.33 -27.38
C PRO A 12 -26.92 -11.18 -27.25
N SER A 13 -26.08 -11.26 -28.29
CA SER A 13 -24.80 -11.98 -28.23
C SER A 13 -23.83 -11.38 -27.19
N GLY A 14 -23.80 -10.06 -27.07
CA GLY A 14 -22.99 -9.37 -26.05
C GLY A 14 -23.42 -9.74 -24.63
N TYR A 15 -24.74 -9.80 -24.39
CA TYR A 15 -25.30 -10.23 -23.12
C TYR A 15 -24.91 -11.69 -22.77
N TYR A 16 -25.09 -12.60 -23.71
CA TYR A 16 -24.76 -14.01 -23.48
C TYR A 16 -23.26 -14.23 -23.35
N ALA A 17 -22.43 -13.54 -24.13
CA ALA A 17 -20.98 -13.57 -23.99
C ALA A 17 -20.55 -13.06 -22.61
N TRP A 18 -21.12 -11.95 -22.11
CA TRP A 18 -20.87 -11.43 -20.78
C TRP A 18 -21.28 -12.43 -19.69
N ARG A 19 -22.46 -13.03 -19.81
CA ARG A 19 -22.97 -14.03 -18.85
C ARG A 19 -22.12 -15.30 -18.81
N SER A 20 -21.59 -15.75 -19.95
CA SER A 20 -20.71 -16.93 -20.05
C SER A 20 -19.23 -16.62 -19.94
N CYS A 21 -18.86 -15.33 -19.77
CA CYS A 21 -17.47 -14.91 -19.81
C CYS A 21 -16.69 -15.52 -18.65
N ALA A 22 -15.86 -16.51 -18.95
CA ALA A 22 -14.84 -16.99 -18.04
C ALA A 22 -13.89 -15.84 -17.69
N LYS A 23 -13.40 -15.80 -16.45
CA LYS A 23 -12.44 -14.80 -15.97
C LYS A 23 -11.31 -14.63 -16.98
N SER A 24 -10.99 -13.40 -17.34
CA SER A 24 -9.89 -13.10 -18.26
C SER A 24 -8.55 -13.61 -17.70
N LYS A 25 -7.58 -13.89 -18.58
CA LYS A 25 -6.22 -14.28 -18.18
C LYS A 25 -5.64 -13.31 -17.15
N ARG A 26 -5.83 -11.99 -17.39
CA ARG A 26 -5.36 -10.93 -16.47
C ARG A 26 -6.05 -10.97 -15.11
N GLN A 27 -7.33 -11.33 -15.08
CA GLN A 27 -8.07 -11.42 -13.81
C GLN A 27 -7.60 -12.61 -12.98
N ARG A 28 -7.42 -13.77 -13.61
CA ARG A 28 -6.85 -14.97 -12.94
C ARG A 28 -5.46 -14.70 -12.40
N ASP A 29 -4.62 -14.01 -13.18
CA ASP A 29 -3.27 -13.62 -12.77
C ASP A 29 -3.29 -12.60 -11.62
N ASN A 30 -4.23 -11.64 -11.63
CA ASN A 30 -4.43 -10.72 -10.52
C ASN A 30 -4.87 -11.43 -9.24
N GLU A 31 -5.76 -12.42 -9.33
CA GLU A 31 -6.20 -13.21 -8.18
C GLU A 31 -5.04 -14.02 -7.59
N ARG A 32 -4.22 -14.64 -8.44
CA ARG A 32 -3.01 -15.37 -8.04
C ARG A 32 -2.02 -14.44 -7.33
N LEU A 33 -1.68 -13.31 -7.93
CA LEU A 33 -0.78 -12.31 -7.33
C LEU A 33 -1.33 -11.76 -6.01
N THR A 34 -2.64 -11.56 -5.91
CA THR A 34 -3.27 -11.10 -4.68
C THR A 34 -3.14 -12.15 -3.56
N GLY A 35 -3.23 -13.44 -3.89
CA GLY A 35 -2.97 -14.51 -2.94
C GLY A 35 -1.54 -14.47 -2.40
N GLN A 36 -0.55 -14.33 -3.28
CA GLN A 36 0.86 -14.20 -2.89
C GLN A 36 1.12 -12.95 -2.06
N LEU A 37 0.52 -11.79 -2.43
CA LEU A 37 0.63 -10.56 -1.65
C LEU A 37 0.06 -10.69 -0.24
N LYS A 38 -1.05 -11.41 -0.08
CA LYS A 38 -1.61 -11.71 1.24
C LYS A 38 -0.67 -12.58 2.06
N GLN A 39 -0.08 -13.59 1.45
CA GLN A 39 0.88 -14.48 2.10
C GLN A 39 2.10 -13.70 2.59
N CYS A 40 2.79 -12.95 1.72
CA CYS A 40 3.94 -12.11 2.09
C CYS A 40 3.56 -11.05 3.15
N GLY A 41 2.34 -10.50 3.05
CA GLY A 41 1.81 -9.58 4.05
C GLY A 41 1.65 -10.22 5.43
N LEU A 42 1.15 -11.44 5.51
CA LEU A 42 1.02 -12.20 6.75
C LEU A 42 2.39 -12.57 7.33
N GLU A 43 3.32 -13.03 6.52
CA GLU A 43 4.70 -13.36 6.92
C GLU A 43 5.44 -12.17 7.52
N SER A 44 5.15 -10.96 7.01
CA SER A 44 5.70 -9.71 7.55
C SER A 44 4.95 -9.17 8.77
N GLY A 45 3.92 -9.85 9.26
CA GLY A 45 3.06 -9.32 10.32
C GLY A 45 2.27 -8.07 9.93
N GLY A 46 2.03 -7.84 8.63
CA GLY A 46 1.32 -6.66 8.14
C GLY A 46 2.15 -5.37 8.10
N VAL A 47 3.45 -5.43 8.35
CA VAL A 47 4.33 -4.25 8.43
C VAL A 47 4.74 -3.75 7.04
N TYR A 48 4.85 -4.66 6.05
CA TYR A 48 5.39 -4.30 4.74
C TYR A 48 4.41 -3.50 3.88
N GLY A 49 4.89 -2.38 3.36
CA GLY A 49 4.18 -1.59 2.35
C GLY A 49 4.41 -2.14 0.94
N TYR A 50 3.68 -1.59 -0.04
CA TYR A 50 3.68 -2.06 -1.43
C TYR A 50 5.06 -2.13 -2.08
N ARG A 51 6.01 -1.26 -1.71
CA ARG A 51 7.38 -1.25 -2.25
C ARG A 51 8.17 -2.47 -1.80
N LYS A 52 8.02 -2.84 -0.53
CA LYS A 52 8.70 -4.00 0.05
C LYS A 52 8.08 -5.29 -0.49
N LEU A 53 6.74 -5.40 -0.45
CA LEU A 53 6.02 -6.53 -1.01
C LEU A 53 6.26 -6.73 -2.52
N HIS A 54 6.46 -5.65 -3.27
CA HIS A 54 6.88 -5.76 -4.68
C HIS A 54 8.27 -6.40 -4.82
N ARG A 55 9.21 -6.09 -3.91
CA ARG A 55 10.53 -6.71 -3.90
C ARG A 55 10.42 -8.20 -3.57
N ASP A 56 9.67 -8.54 -2.53
CA ASP A 56 9.46 -9.93 -2.13
C ASP A 56 8.82 -10.76 -3.27
N LEU A 57 7.85 -10.20 -4.00
CA LEU A 57 7.29 -10.85 -5.21
C LEU A 57 8.34 -11.05 -6.31
N ARG A 58 9.24 -10.09 -6.51
CA ARG A 58 10.35 -10.24 -7.49
C ARG A 58 11.33 -11.32 -7.06
N ASP A 59 11.61 -11.44 -5.78
CA ASP A 59 12.48 -12.47 -5.22
C ASP A 59 11.84 -13.87 -5.38
N LEU A 60 10.50 -13.95 -5.38
CA LEU A 60 9.73 -15.15 -5.76
C LEU A 60 9.67 -15.40 -7.29
N GLY A 61 10.33 -14.57 -8.10
CA GLY A 61 10.36 -14.72 -9.55
C GLY A 61 9.20 -14.08 -10.31
N GLU A 62 8.31 -13.34 -9.63
CA GLU A 62 7.15 -12.73 -10.26
C GLU A 62 7.52 -11.41 -10.97
N GLN A 63 7.18 -11.35 -12.27
CA GLN A 63 7.38 -10.13 -13.07
C GLN A 63 6.11 -9.26 -13.05
N CYS A 64 6.02 -8.38 -12.09
CA CYS A 64 4.89 -7.43 -11.99
C CYS A 64 5.39 -6.01 -11.72
N GLY A 65 4.69 -5.03 -12.27
CA GLY A 65 5.03 -3.62 -12.04
C GLY A 65 4.57 -3.15 -10.66
N ILE A 66 5.33 -2.25 -10.04
CA ILE A 66 5.07 -1.70 -8.71
C ILE A 66 3.68 -1.06 -8.57
N ASN A 67 3.20 -0.37 -9.62
CA ASN A 67 1.87 0.24 -9.65
C ASN A 67 0.75 -0.82 -9.69
N ARG A 68 1.01 -1.99 -10.27
CA ARG A 68 0.07 -3.11 -10.26
C ARG A 68 -0.06 -3.67 -8.86
N VAL A 69 1.05 -3.89 -8.17
CA VAL A 69 1.07 -4.35 -6.76
C VAL A 69 0.30 -3.38 -5.87
N HIS A 70 0.56 -2.08 -5.97
CA HIS A 70 -0.14 -1.07 -5.19
C HIS A 70 -1.67 -1.13 -5.39
N ARG A 71 -2.13 -1.22 -6.66
CA ARG A 71 -3.57 -1.35 -6.97
C ARG A 71 -4.18 -2.65 -6.44
N LEU A 72 -3.46 -3.77 -6.51
CA LEU A 72 -3.93 -5.04 -5.98
C LEU A 72 -4.04 -5.01 -4.46
N MET A 73 -3.07 -4.42 -3.76
CA MET A 73 -3.12 -4.22 -2.32
C MET A 73 -4.32 -3.36 -1.90
N GLN A 74 -4.56 -2.23 -2.58
CA GLN A 74 -5.72 -1.38 -2.32
C GLN A 74 -7.04 -2.14 -2.49
N ARG A 75 -7.20 -2.91 -3.58
CA ARG A 75 -8.41 -3.71 -3.84
C ARG A 75 -8.60 -4.83 -2.81
N ALA A 76 -7.52 -5.39 -2.31
CA ALA A 76 -7.53 -6.44 -1.30
C ALA A 76 -7.64 -5.90 0.15
N GLY A 77 -7.66 -4.59 0.34
CA GLY A 77 -7.69 -3.96 1.66
C GLY A 77 -6.39 -4.12 2.46
N LEU A 78 -5.30 -4.53 1.81
CA LEU A 78 -4.01 -4.71 2.46
C LEU A 78 -3.35 -3.35 2.71
N ARG A 79 -3.12 -3.04 3.98
CA ARG A 79 -2.44 -1.81 4.40
C ARG A 79 -1.29 -2.16 5.33
N ALA A 80 -0.15 -1.49 5.14
CA ALA A 80 0.96 -1.59 6.08
C ALA A 80 0.57 -0.97 7.42
N GLN A 81 1.01 -1.59 8.51
CA GLN A 81 0.90 -0.98 9.82
C GLN A 81 1.80 0.25 9.86
N VAL A 82 1.20 1.40 10.09
CA VAL A 82 1.94 2.66 10.28
C VAL A 82 2.07 2.90 11.78
N GLY A 83 3.30 3.06 12.25
CA GLY A 83 3.57 3.36 13.66
C GLY A 83 2.90 4.67 14.10
N TYR A 84 2.90 4.90 15.39
CA TYR A 84 2.33 6.10 15.99
C TYR A 84 2.94 7.36 15.36
N ARG A 85 2.10 8.20 14.80
CA ARG A 85 2.47 9.54 14.37
C ARG A 85 2.32 10.49 15.55
N LYS A 86 3.43 11.06 16.03
CA LYS A 86 3.32 12.15 17.00
C LYS A 86 2.39 13.22 16.44
N PRO A 87 1.40 13.70 17.22
CA PRO A 87 0.60 14.84 16.81
C PRO A 87 1.55 16.01 16.50
N ARG A 88 1.29 16.71 15.41
CA ARG A 88 1.99 17.96 15.15
C ARG A 88 1.64 18.93 16.28
N ALA A 89 2.64 19.53 16.90
CA ALA A 89 2.40 20.66 17.79
C ALA A 89 1.54 21.70 17.05
N PRO A 90 0.55 22.30 17.69
CA PRO A 90 -0.26 23.35 17.06
C PRO A 90 0.70 24.45 16.56
N SER A 91 0.62 24.75 15.26
CA SER A 91 1.40 25.81 14.66
C SER A 91 0.79 27.15 15.10
N GLY A 92 1.40 27.84 16.04
CA GLY A 92 0.91 29.13 16.50
C GLY A 92 1.40 29.57 17.87
N GLU A 93 1.82 28.66 18.71
CA GLU A 93 2.50 29.03 19.94
C GLU A 93 4.00 29.21 19.68
N GLN A 94 4.50 30.42 19.92
CA GLN A 94 5.94 30.64 19.96
C GLN A 94 6.51 29.83 21.12
N HIS A 95 7.20 28.74 20.81
CA HIS A 95 7.96 28.01 21.80
C HIS A 95 9.06 28.95 22.33
N VAL A 96 9.08 29.14 23.63
CA VAL A 96 10.21 29.82 24.30
C VAL A 96 11.44 28.97 24.03
N VAL A 97 12.28 29.44 23.12
CA VAL A 97 13.57 28.78 22.82
C VAL A 97 14.49 29.01 23.98
N THR A 98 14.78 27.98 24.73
CA THR A 98 15.77 28.04 25.80
C THR A 98 17.14 28.37 25.20
N PRO A 99 17.88 29.36 25.70
CA PRO A 99 19.21 29.69 25.19
C PRO A 99 20.13 28.48 25.26
N ASN A 100 20.95 28.32 24.23
CA ASN A 100 21.92 27.21 24.16
C ASN A 100 23.03 27.48 25.19
N ARG A 101 23.01 26.75 26.29
CA ARG A 101 24.03 26.89 27.38
C ARG A 101 25.33 26.17 27.04
N LEU A 102 25.29 25.16 26.18
CA LEU A 102 26.45 24.35 25.83
C LEU A 102 27.38 25.01 24.80
N GLU A 103 26.90 25.99 24.01
CA GLU A 103 27.68 26.68 22.98
C GLU A 103 28.54 25.76 22.10
N ARG A 104 28.07 24.51 21.86
CA ARG A 104 28.76 23.43 21.14
C ARG A 104 30.04 22.90 21.86
N GLN A 105 30.18 23.11 23.15
CA GLN A 105 31.24 22.49 23.93
C GLN A 105 30.83 21.09 24.35
N PHE A 106 31.17 20.10 23.53
CA PHE A 106 30.76 18.70 23.73
C PHE A 106 31.79 17.87 24.51
N ASP A 107 32.97 18.41 24.74
CA ASP A 107 34.07 17.73 25.46
C ASP A 107 34.38 18.44 26.80
N PRO A 108 33.52 18.31 27.81
CA PRO A 108 33.80 18.88 29.14
C PRO A 108 34.93 18.13 29.81
N LEU A 109 35.84 18.88 30.47
CA LEU A 109 36.99 18.32 31.18
C LEU A 109 36.63 17.49 32.42
N ALA A 110 35.42 17.68 32.95
CA ALA A 110 34.89 16.94 34.10
C ALA A 110 33.37 16.83 34.04
N PRO A 111 32.76 15.81 34.64
CA PRO A 111 31.29 15.68 34.69
C PRO A 111 30.67 16.88 35.43
N ASN A 112 29.54 17.36 34.96
CA ASN A 112 28.76 18.50 35.48
C ASN A 112 29.46 19.88 35.42
N THR A 113 30.32 20.10 34.45
CA THR A 113 31.03 21.39 34.24
C THR A 113 30.44 22.22 33.11
N ALA A 114 29.39 21.71 32.40
CA ALA A 114 28.69 22.41 31.31
C ALA A 114 27.33 22.90 31.76
#